data_209cc090193afea2268d521a0644389e
#
_entry.id   209cc090193afea2268d521a0644389e
#
_cell.length_a   1.000
_cell.length_b   1.000
_cell.length_c   1.000
_cell.angle_alpha   90.00
_cell.angle_beta   90.00
_cell.angle_gamma   90.00
#
_symmetry.space_group_name_H-M   'P 1'
#
loop_
_entity.id
_entity.type
_entity.pdbx_description
1 polymer ?
#
loop_
_entity_poly.entity_id
_entity_poly.type
_entity_poly.pdbx_seq_one_letter_code
_entity_poly.pdbx_strand_id
1 'polypeptide(L)'
;GQLPGMGGQVWVQIVAEDGTFGLGVCTFGDPVATLIEQVFAPLLEGRDCLATEFLNDLMWRAMQRPGIAGHAAVAQSGVDLALWDLKGKLLGVPVYSLLGGPCREKIPLYATGDDLDWAMELGFQAFKVTNPVHYDSGTKGLNQLEQKIGLARDTIGADADLMLNAVMSYNVEFAVQVAERLRPFHMRWLEE
;
A
#
# COMPACT_ATOMS: atom_id res chain seq x y z
N GLY A 1 13.46 -9.13 -10.05
CA GLY A 1 13.31 -8.02 -10.99
C GLY A 1 11.85 -7.75 -11.25
N GLN A 2 11.43 -6.50 -11.27
CA GLN A 2 10.05 -6.13 -11.66
C GLN A 2 9.80 -6.62 -13.08
N LEU A 3 8.68 -7.28 -13.30
CA LEU A 3 8.24 -7.63 -14.64
C LEU A 3 7.96 -6.34 -15.43
N PRO A 4 8.41 -6.20 -16.67
CA PRO A 4 8.13 -5.04 -17.50
C PRO A 4 6.62 -4.80 -17.61
N GLY A 5 6.15 -3.56 -17.35
CA GLY A 5 4.74 -3.17 -17.46
C GLY A 5 3.86 -3.40 -16.23
N MET A 6 4.38 -3.94 -15.14
CA MET A 6 3.60 -4.14 -13.91
C MET A 6 3.87 -3.13 -12.79
N GLY A 7 4.73 -2.16 -13.02
CA GLY A 7 5.15 -1.17 -12.01
C GLY A 7 4.90 0.26 -12.48
N GLY A 8 3.67 0.72 -12.53
CA GLY A 8 3.36 2.11 -12.80
C GLY A 8 2.30 2.62 -11.82
N GLN A 9 2.40 3.89 -11.41
CA GLN A 9 1.30 4.56 -10.72
C GLN A 9 0.22 4.92 -11.73
N VAL A 10 -1.04 4.72 -11.36
CA VAL A 10 -2.23 5.15 -12.08
C VAL A 10 -2.89 6.24 -11.25
N TRP A 11 -3.00 7.43 -11.82
CA TRP A 11 -3.72 8.54 -11.21
C TRP A 11 -5.15 8.57 -11.75
N VAL A 12 -6.10 8.57 -10.84
CA VAL A 12 -7.53 8.61 -11.15
C VAL A 12 -8.06 9.98 -10.81
N GLN A 13 -8.68 10.63 -11.78
CA GLN A 13 -9.36 11.91 -11.57
C GLN A 13 -10.85 11.76 -11.88
N ILE A 14 -11.70 12.13 -10.93
CA ILE A 14 -13.15 12.18 -11.10
C ILE A 14 -13.57 13.64 -11.01
N VAL A 15 -14.31 14.12 -12.01
CA VAL A 15 -14.72 15.52 -12.13
C VAL A 15 -16.24 15.62 -11.97
N ALA A 16 -16.71 16.47 -11.04
CA ALA A 16 -18.12 16.81 -10.89
C ALA A 16 -18.57 17.86 -11.92
N GLU A 17 -19.88 18.07 -12.06
CA GLU A 17 -20.45 19.02 -13.02
C GLU A 17 -19.99 20.46 -12.82
N ASP A 18 -19.69 20.87 -11.58
CA ASP A 18 -19.20 22.21 -11.23
C ASP A 18 -17.69 22.40 -11.48
N GLY A 19 -17.00 21.35 -11.98
CA GLY A 19 -15.57 21.33 -12.22
C GLY A 19 -14.72 20.95 -11.01
N THR A 20 -15.31 20.73 -9.84
CA THR A 20 -14.60 20.18 -8.68
C THR A 20 -14.11 18.76 -9.00
N PHE A 21 -12.88 18.44 -8.63
CA PHE A 21 -12.34 17.11 -8.90
C PHE A 21 -11.74 16.44 -7.67
N GLY A 22 -11.84 15.13 -7.64
CA GLY A 22 -11.17 14.26 -6.68
C GLY A 22 -10.05 13.47 -7.34
N LEU A 23 -9.01 13.21 -6.56
CA LEU A 23 -7.84 12.44 -6.99
C LEU A 23 -7.70 11.15 -6.16
N GLY A 24 -7.43 10.06 -6.85
CA GLY A 24 -7.01 8.79 -6.28
C GLY A 24 -5.73 8.30 -6.94
N VAL A 25 -5.01 7.43 -6.27
CA VAL A 25 -3.81 6.81 -6.83
C VAL A 25 -3.84 5.30 -6.56
N CYS A 26 -3.45 4.54 -7.55
CA CYS A 26 -3.26 3.10 -7.44
C CYS A 26 -2.03 2.66 -8.27
N THR A 27 -1.79 1.35 -8.33
CA THR A 27 -0.57 0.77 -8.93
C THR A 27 -0.91 -0.21 -10.04
N PHE A 28 0.11 -0.86 -10.61
CA PHE A 28 0.06 -1.88 -11.67
C PHE A 28 -0.28 -1.37 -13.07
N GLY A 29 -0.15 -0.06 -13.34
CA GLY A 29 -0.09 0.52 -14.68
C GLY A 29 -1.27 0.20 -15.60
N ASP A 30 -0.99 -0.07 -16.87
CA ASP A 30 -1.98 -0.21 -17.95
C ASP A 30 -3.13 -1.19 -17.69
N PRO A 31 -2.93 -2.39 -17.11
CA PRO A 31 -4.05 -3.29 -16.81
C PRO A 31 -5.09 -2.67 -15.88
N VAL A 32 -4.63 -1.93 -14.87
CA VAL A 32 -5.50 -1.24 -13.90
C VAL A 32 -6.17 -0.02 -14.55
N ALA A 33 -5.42 0.78 -15.31
CA ALA A 33 -5.97 1.91 -16.06
C ALA A 33 -7.07 1.45 -17.04
N THR A 34 -6.85 0.36 -17.77
CA THR A 34 -7.84 -0.22 -18.69
C THR A 34 -9.12 -0.64 -17.96
N LEU A 35 -9.03 -1.27 -16.79
CA LEU A 35 -10.20 -1.62 -15.99
C LEU A 35 -10.98 -0.38 -15.56
N ILE A 36 -10.28 0.68 -15.15
CA ILE A 36 -10.92 1.94 -14.78
C ILE A 36 -11.66 2.54 -15.96
N GLU A 37 -10.99 2.69 -17.11
CA GLU A 37 -11.54 3.35 -18.29
C GLU A 37 -12.65 2.56 -18.98
N GLN A 38 -12.48 1.24 -19.11
CA GLN A 38 -13.38 0.41 -19.92
C GLN A 38 -14.53 -0.19 -19.10
N VAL A 39 -14.38 -0.34 -17.78
CA VAL A 39 -15.36 -1.00 -16.93
C VAL A 39 -15.96 -0.04 -15.92
N PHE A 40 -15.14 0.66 -15.13
CA PHE A 40 -15.68 1.47 -14.02
C PHE A 40 -16.18 2.84 -14.47
N ALA A 41 -15.47 3.56 -15.31
CA ALA A 41 -15.90 4.88 -15.77
C ALA A 41 -17.31 4.88 -16.37
N PRO A 42 -17.67 3.97 -17.32
CA PRO A 42 -19.02 3.92 -17.86
C PRO A 42 -20.11 3.61 -16.83
N LEU A 43 -19.76 2.93 -15.72
CA LEU A 43 -20.70 2.66 -14.63
C LEU A 43 -20.98 3.89 -13.76
N LEU A 44 -20.04 4.83 -13.71
CA LEU A 44 -20.06 5.96 -12.78
C LEU A 44 -20.53 7.25 -13.44
N GLU A 45 -20.36 7.40 -14.75
CA GLU A 45 -20.75 8.59 -15.50
C GLU A 45 -22.23 8.94 -15.28
N GLY A 46 -22.50 10.23 -14.99
CA GLY A 46 -23.83 10.78 -14.76
C GLY A 46 -24.49 10.36 -13.45
N ARG A 47 -23.75 9.73 -12.53
CA ARG A 47 -24.26 9.34 -11.22
C ARG A 47 -23.90 10.35 -10.15
N ASP A 48 -24.66 10.32 -9.04
CA ASP A 48 -24.38 11.12 -7.86
C ASP A 48 -23.05 10.71 -7.22
N CYS A 49 -22.03 11.55 -7.35
CA CYS A 49 -20.70 11.32 -6.81
C CYS A 49 -20.64 11.35 -5.25
N LEU A 50 -21.68 11.85 -4.57
CA LEU A 50 -21.76 11.81 -3.12
C LEU A 50 -22.19 10.43 -2.58
N ALA A 51 -22.78 9.59 -3.43
CA ALA A 51 -23.21 8.24 -3.09
C ALA A 51 -22.06 7.21 -3.14
N THR A 52 -20.95 7.50 -2.47
CA THR A 52 -19.70 6.72 -2.53
C THR A 52 -19.90 5.23 -2.29
N GLU A 53 -20.68 4.83 -1.29
CA GLU A 53 -20.96 3.41 -0.98
C GLU A 53 -21.72 2.70 -2.11
N PHE A 54 -22.70 3.37 -2.70
CA PHE A 54 -23.45 2.82 -3.83
C PHE A 54 -22.54 2.63 -5.06
N LEU A 55 -21.69 3.60 -5.36
CA LEU A 55 -20.75 3.53 -6.48
C LEU A 55 -19.70 2.45 -6.27
N ASN A 56 -19.22 2.29 -5.04
CA ASN A 56 -18.30 1.22 -4.66
C ASN A 56 -18.96 -0.16 -4.87
N ASP A 57 -20.19 -0.35 -4.41
CA ASP A 57 -20.96 -1.58 -4.58
C ASP A 57 -21.21 -1.91 -6.07
N LEU A 58 -21.48 -0.89 -6.91
CA LEU A 58 -21.63 -1.10 -8.37
C LEU A 58 -20.35 -1.66 -9.01
N MET A 59 -19.20 -1.08 -8.69
CA MET A 59 -17.90 -1.55 -9.20
C MET A 59 -17.61 -2.97 -8.70
N TRP A 60 -17.85 -3.24 -7.43
CA TRP A 60 -17.67 -4.57 -6.84
C TRP A 60 -18.53 -5.63 -7.53
N ARG A 61 -19.83 -5.35 -7.78
CA ARG A 61 -20.75 -6.26 -8.48
C ARG A 61 -20.32 -6.52 -9.90
N ALA A 62 -19.82 -5.52 -10.62
CA ALA A 62 -19.33 -5.67 -11.98
C ALA A 62 -18.19 -6.69 -12.08
N MET A 63 -17.38 -6.79 -11.03
CA MET A 63 -16.20 -7.66 -10.99
C MET A 63 -16.42 -9.03 -10.33
N GLN A 64 -17.63 -9.33 -9.83
CA GLN A 64 -17.88 -10.61 -9.16
C GLN A 64 -17.62 -11.84 -10.04
N ARG A 65 -18.02 -11.81 -11.30
CA ARG A 65 -17.83 -12.95 -12.21
C ARG A 65 -16.41 -13.07 -12.74
N PRO A 66 -15.77 -11.99 -13.25
CA PRO A 66 -14.39 -12.07 -13.72
C PRO A 66 -13.36 -12.18 -12.60
N GLY A 67 -13.69 -11.73 -11.40
CA GLY A 67 -12.82 -11.77 -10.22
C GLY A 67 -12.61 -10.39 -9.60
N ILE A 68 -12.86 -10.29 -8.30
CA ILE A 68 -12.78 -9.05 -7.51
C ILE A 68 -11.42 -8.79 -6.88
N ALA A 69 -10.51 -9.76 -6.91
CA ALA A 69 -9.17 -9.65 -6.32
C ALA A 69 -8.13 -9.11 -7.33
N GLY A 70 -6.93 -8.78 -6.85
CA GLY A 70 -5.83 -8.34 -7.70
C GLY A 70 -6.12 -7.02 -8.41
N HIS A 71 -5.91 -6.95 -9.72
CA HIS A 71 -6.05 -5.71 -10.51
C HIS A 71 -7.43 -5.06 -10.38
N ALA A 72 -8.49 -5.87 -10.24
CA ALA A 72 -9.85 -5.34 -10.07
C ALA A 72 -10.01 -4.58 -8.74
N ALA A 73 -9.52 -5.15 -7.64
CA ALA A 73 -9.54 -4.48 -6.34
C ALA A 73 -8.69 -3.22 -6.33
N VAL A 74 -7.51 -3.26 -6.96
CA VAL A 74 -6.61 -2.10 -7.07
C VAL A 74 -7.25 -0.98 -7.89
N ALA A 75 -7.87 -1.30 -9.03
CA ALA A 75 -8.59 -0.35 -9.86
C ALA A 75 -9.78 0.28 -9.10
N GLN A 76 -10.58 -0.55 -8.42
CA GLN A 76 -11.69 -0.09 -7.59
C GLN A 76 -11.21 0.84 -6.48
N SER A 77 -10.11 0.50 -5.79
CA SER A 77 -9.52 1.32 -4.74
C SER A 77 -9.08 2.70 -5.25
N GLY A 78 -8.44 2.77 -6.42
CA GLY A 78 -8.05 4.04 -7.03
C GLY A 78 -9.24 4.95 -7.32
N VAL A 79 -10.33 4.39 -7.82
CA VAL A 79 -11.59 5.13 -8.06
C VAL A 79 -12.26 5.54 -6.76
N ASP A 80 -12.31 4.65 -5.77
CA ASP A 80 -12.92 4.93 -4.46
C ASP A 80 -12.19 6.06 -3.74
N LEU A 81 -10.87 6.07 -3.73
CA LEU A 81 -10.07 7.17 -3.20
C LEU A 81 -10.41 8.50 -3.87
N ALA A 82 -10.56 8.52 -5.20
CA ALA A 82 -10.94 9.74 -5.93
C ALA A 82 -12.37 10.20 -5.58
N LEU A 83 -13.31 9.28 -5.39
CA LEU A 83 -14.69 9.60 -4.96
C LEU A 83 -14.71 10.20 -3.55
N TRP A 84 -13.96 9.64 -2.60
CA TRP A 84 -13.88 10.18 -1.25
C TRP A 84 -13.21 11.55 -1.21
N ASP A 85 -12.13 11.77 -1.99
CA ASP A 85 -11.48 13.07 -2.10
C ASP A 85 -12.43 14.13 -2.69
N LEU A 86 -13.16 13.77 -3.77
CA LEU A 86 -14.18 14.62 -4.37
C LEU A 86 -15.28 14.98 -3.36
N LYS A 87 -15.82 13.98 -2.66
CA LYS A 87 -16.86 14.18 -1.63
C LYS A 87 -16.39 15.12 -0.54
N GLY A 88 -15.18 14.94 -0.04
CA GLY A 88 -14.58 15.82 0.95
C GLY A 88 -14.50 17.27 0.47
N LYS A 89 -14.05 17.49 -0.76
CA LYS A 89 -13.97 18.81 -1.39
C LYS A 89 -15.33 19.47 -1.60
N LEU A 90 -16.31 18.73 -2.13
CA LEU A 90 -17.68 19.23 -2.33
C LEU A 90 -18.35 19.62 -1.02
N LEU A 91 -18.10 18.89 0.06
CA LEU A 91 -18.66 19.17 1.37
C LEU A 91 -17.81 20.13 2.22
N GLY A 92 -16.62 20.51 1.76
CA GLY A 92 -15.71 21.43 2.44
C GLY A 92 -15.11 20.84 3.74
N VAL A 93 -15.00 19.52 3.85
CA VAL A 93 -14.45 18.83 5.03
C VAL A 93 -13.41 17.78 4.63
N PRO A 94 -12.40 17.53 5.48
CA PRO A 94 -11.44 16.48 5.20
C PRO A 94 -12.08 15.08 5.31
N VAL A 95 -11.57 14.13 4.53
CA VAL A 95 -12.11 12.76 4.45
C VAL A 95 -12.20 12.09 5.82
N TYR A 96 -11.22 12.27 6.70
CA TYR A 96 -11.28 11.68 8.05
C TYR A 96 -12.51 12.15 8.86
N SER A 97 -13.00 13.36 8.62
CA SER A 97 -14.23 13.87 9.28
C SER A 97 -15.48 13.15 8.76
N LEU A 98 -15.51 12.79 7.46
CA LEU A 98 -16.58 11.98 6.87
C LEU A 98 -16.59 10.55 7.41
N LEU A 99 -15.42 10.05 7.82
CA LEU A 99 -15.24 8.70 8.38
C LEU A 99 -15.43 8.63 9.90
N GLY A 100 -15.91 9.69 10.54
CA GLY A 100 -16.20 9.70 11.98
C GLY A 100 -15.32 10.62 12.81
N GLY A 101 -14.41 11.35 12.20
CA GLY A 101 -13.53 12.32 12.85
C GLY A 101 -12.22 11.75 13.40
N PRO A 102 -11.35 12.61 13.98
CA PRO A 102 -10.03 12.17 14.41
C PRO A 102 -10.13 11.37 15.72
N CYS A 103 -9.55 10.17 15.72
CA CYS A 103 -9.38 9.36 16.93
C CYS A 103 -8.12 9.75 17.71
N ARG A 104 -7.20 10.50 17.10
CA ARG A 104 -5.95 10.99 17.70
C ARG A 104 -5.43 12.21 16.94
N GLU A 105 -4.66 13.04 17.62
CA GLU A 105 -4.08 14.26 17.03
C GLU A 105 -2.84 13.99 16.18
N LYS A 106 -2.08 12.95 16.54
CA LYS A 106 -0.84 12.55 15.85
C LYS A 106 -0.84 11.06 15.58
N ILE A 107 -0.29 10.68 14.44
CA ILE A 107 -0.12 9.29 14.01
C ILE A 107 1.38 8.97 14.05
N PRO A 108 1.81 7.91 14.78
CA PRO A 108 3.18 7.45 14.71
C PRO A 108 3.48 6.91 13.31
N LEU A 109 4.63 7.30 12.77
CA LEU A 109 5.08 6.93 11.44
C LEU A 109 6.34 6.08 11.52
N TYR A 110 6.57 5.25 10.49
CA TYR A 110 7.84 4.58 10.25
C TYR A 110 8.38 4.91 8.87
N ALA A 111 9.70 4.91 8.73
CA ALA A 111 10.36 5.04 7.44
C ALA A 111 10.45 3.69 6.74
N THR A 112 10.19 3.67 5.44
CA THR A 112 10.37 2.47 4.58
C THR A 112 11.54 2.70 3.64
N GLY A 113 12.52 1.82 3.67
CA GLY A 113 13.71 1.88 2.82
C GLY A 113 14.96 1.47 3.58
N ASP A 114 16.10 1.50 2.89
CA ASP A 114 17.38 1.05 3.43
C ASP A 114 18.33 2.22 3.78
N ASP A 115 17.95 3.47 3.51
CA ASP A 115 18.70 4.66 3.94
C ASP A 115 18.30 5.04 5.38
N LEU A 116 18.84 4.28 6.32
CA LEU A 116 18.50 4.42 7.75
C LEU A 116 19.07 5.69 8.36
N ASP A 117 20.28 6.11 7.93
CA ASP A 117 20.92 7.32 8.44
C ASP A 117 20.07 8.55 8.11
N TRP A 118 19.64 8.68 6.86
CA TRP A 118 18.75 9.76 6.44
C TRP A 118 17.40 9.73 7.17
N ALA A 119 16.82 8.55 7.35
CA ALA A 119 15.57 8.42 8.08
C ALA A 119 15.71 8.81 9.56
N MET A 120 16.84 8.50 10.20
CA MET A 120 17.16 8.95 11.57
C MET A 120 17.36 10.46 11.65
N GLU A 121 18.04 11.06 10.66
CA GLU A 121 18.18 12.53 10.56
C GLU A 121 16.82 13.23 10.48
N LEU A 122 15.83 12.62 9.82
CA LEU A 122 14.44 13.10 9.76
C LEU A 122 13.65 12.86 11.07
N GLY A 123 14.22 12.18 12.05
CA GLY A 123 13.63 11.95 13.38
C GLY A 123 12.75 10.71 13.47
N PHE A 124 12.78 9.79 12.50
CA PHE A 124 12.09 8.50 12.62
C PHE A 124 12.74 7.64 13.69
N GLN A 125 11.88 6.85 14.36
CA GLN A 125 12.29 5.87 15.39
C GLN A 125 11.77 4.46 15.09
N ALA A 126 11.19 4.28 13.92
CA ALA A 126 10.67 3.02 13.43
C ALA A 126 11.03 2.87 11.95
N PHE A 127 11.56 1.70 11.58
CA PHE A 127 12.18 1.48 10.27
C PHE A 127 11.75 0.15 9.67
N LYS A 128 11.27 0.17 8.43
CA LYS A 128 10.93 -1.02 7.67
C LYS A 128 11.90 -1.18 6.51
N VAL A 129 12.82 -2.14 6.64
CA VAL A 129 13.85 -2.40 5.62
C VAL A 129 13.34 -3.33 4.52
N THR A 130 14.00 -3.26 3.36
CA THR A 130 13.66 -4.09 2.21
C THR A 130 14.23 -5.50 2.33
N ASN A 131 13.57 -6.47 1.72
CA ASN A 131 14.02 -7.87 1.66
C ASN A 131 14.88 -8.12 0.40
N PRO A 132 16.12 -8.64 0.55
CA PRO A 132 16.99 -8.93 -0.57
C PRO A 132 16.89 -10.37 -1.09
N VAL A 133 16.04 -11.24 -0.50
CA VAL A 133 16.05 -12.67 -0.74
C VAL A 133 14.67 -13.24 -1.09
N HIS A 134 14.65 -14.42 -1.68
CA HIS A 134 13.45 -15.16 -2.03
C HIS A 134 13.50 -16.55 -1.36
N TYR A 135 12.35 -17.25 -1.22
CA TYR A 135 12.31 -18.55 -0.54
C TYR A 135 13.24 -19.62 -1.14
N ASP A 136 13.55 -19.52 -2.45
CA ASP A 136 14.47 -20.44 -3.13
C ASP A 136 15.97 -20.16 -2.87
N SER A 137 16.29 -19.07 -2.17
CA SER A 137 17.67 -18.69 -1.82
C SER A 137 18.27 -19.59 -0.73
N GLY A 138 17.46 -20.38 -0.04
CA GLY A 138 17.85 -21.34 0.98
C GLY A 138 18.74 -20.76 2.09
N THR A 139 19.64 -21.54 2.65
CA THR A 139 20.53 -21.12 3.75
C THR A 139 21.40 -19.90 3.41
N LYS A 140 21.81 -19.77 2.14
CA LYS A 140 22.59 -18.60 1.71
C LYS A 140 21.78 -17.32 1.82
N GLY A 141 20.51 -17.36 1.42
CA GLY A 141 19.59 -16.23 1.58
C GLY A 141 19.34 -15.90 3.05
N LEU A 142 19.13 -16.89 3.91
CA LEU A 142 18.99 -16.68 5.34
C LEU A 142 20.18 -15.97 5.96
N ASN A 143 21.42 -16.38 5.60
CA ASN A 143 22.63 -15.74 6.10
C ASN A 143 22.76 -14.28 5.61
N GLN A 144 22.42 -14.03 4.33
CA GLN A 144 22.42 -12.67 3.78
C GLN A 144 21.43 -11.78 4.49
N LEU A 145 20.23 -12.28 4.74
CA LEU A 145 19.17 -11.54 5.44
C LEU A 145 19.55 -11.25 6.90
N GLU A 146 20.06 -12.25 7.61
CA GLU A 146 20.55 -12.08 9.00
C GLU A 146 21.63 -11.01 9.09
N GLN A 147 22.60 -11.01 8.17
CA GLN A 147 23.64 -9.99 8.12
C GLN A 147 23.05 -8.60 7.88
N LYS A 148 22.12 -8.45 6.93
CA LYS A 148 21.46 -7.18 6.63
C LYS A 148 20.69 -6.66 7.84
N ILE A 149 19.90 -7.52 8.49
CA ILE A 149 19.10 -7.14 9.67
C ILE A 149 20.00 -6.81 10.85
N GLY A 150 21.09 -7.55 11.04
CA GLY A 150 22.09 -7.22 12.06
C GLY A 150 22.69 -5.83 11.88
N LEU A 151 23.14 -5.51 10.67
CA LEU A 151 23.63 -4.16 10.33
C LEU A 151 22.58 -3.07 10.55
N ALA A 152 21.33 -3.31 10.15
CA ALA A 152 20.25 -2.38 10.38
C ALA A 152 20.01 -2.13 11.88
N ARG A 153 20.00 -3.21 12.67
CA ARG A 153 19.82 -3.11 14.14
C ARG A 153 20.98 -2.37 14.80
N ASP A 154 22.22 -2.62 14.38
CA ASP A 154 23.41 -1.92 14.88
C ASP A 154 23.34 -0.41 14.55
N THR A 155 22.82 -0.05 13.39
CA THR A 155 22.67 1.34 12.94
C THR A 155 21.60 2.08 13.74
N ILE A 156 20.39 1.50 13.89
CA ILE A 156 19.25 2.21 14.52
C ILE A 156 19.24 2.09 16.04
N GLY A 157 20.08 1.23 16.63
CA GLY A 157 20.11 0.98 18.07
C GLY A 157 19.05 -0.02 18.56
N ALA A 158 19.11 -0.38 19.83
CA ALA A 158 18.28 -1.45 20.42
C ALA A 158 16.80 -1.05 20.60
N ASP A 159 16.53 0.22 20.84
CA ASP A 159 15.21 0.72 21.25
C ASP A 159 14.30 1.07 20.07
N ALA A 160 14.84 1.23 18.87
CA ALA A 160 14.07 1.55 17.68
C ALA A 160 13.28 0.33 17.16
N ASP A 161 12.09 0.58 16.63
CA ASP A 161 11.30 -0.46 15.98
C ASP A 161 11.92 -0.86 14.63
N LEU A 162 12.16 -2.14 14.43
CA LEU A 162 12.68 -2.70 13.17
C LEU A 162 11.67 -3.67 12.55
N MET A 163 11.36 -3.48 11.28
CA MET A 163 10.45 -4.29 10.50
C MET A 163 11.08 -4.72 9.18
N LEU A 164 10.58 -5.81 8.62
CA LEU A 164 10.99 -6.33 7.31
C LEU A 164 9.76 -6.56 6.44
N ASN A 165 9.79 -6.07 5.19
CA ASN A 165 8.79 -6.44 4.18
C ASN A 165 9.37 -7.50 3.24
N ALA A 166 8.77 -8.68 3.23
CA ALA A 166 9.15 -9.79 2.34
C ALA A 166 8.67 -9.58 0.90
N VAL A 167 7.69 -8.69 0.66
CA VAL A 167 7.12 -8.40 -0.67
C VAL A 167 6.70 -9.68 -1.39
N MET A 168 5.88 -10.53 -0.73
CA MET A 168 5.38 -11.81 -1.25
C MET A 168 6.45 -12.83 -1.68
N SER A 169 7.72 -12.65 -1.28
CA SER A 169 8.82 -13.52 -1.73
C SER A 169 9.07 -14.74 -0.83
N TYR A 170 8.29 -14.91 0.24
CA TYR A 170 8.41 -16.06 1.12
C TYR A 170 7.26 -17.05 0.92
N ASN A 171 7.57 -18.34 1.08
CA ASN A 171 6.58 -19.35 1.41
C ASN A 171 6.55 -19.57 2.93
N VAL A 172 5.57 -20.34 3.41
CA VAL A 172 5.38 -20.55 4.85
C VAL A 172 6.62 -21.15 5.52
N GLU A 173 7.26 -22.15 4.90
CA GLU A 173 8.44 -22.81 5.45
C GLU A 173 9.60 -21.83 5.60
N PHE A 174 9.90 -21.04 4.56
CA PHE A 174 10.97 -20.05 4.59
C PHE A 174 10.68 -18.91 5.56
N ALA A 175 9.42 -18.46 5.65
CA ALA A 175 9.00 -17.45 6.61
C ALA A 175 9.23 -17.88 8.07
N VAL A 176 8.97 -19.15 8.40
CA VAL A 176 9.26 -19.71 9.74
C VAL A 176 10.77 -19.69 10.01
N GLN A 177 11.60 -20.14 9.05
CA GLN A 177 13.06 -20.10 9.19
C GLN A 177 13.59 -18.66 9.36
N VAL A 178 13.05 -17.71 8.60
CA VAL A 178 13.38 -16.28 8.75
C VAL A 178 13.01 -15.78 10.14
N ALA A 179 11.79 -16.06 10.61
CA ALA A 179 11.33 -15.61 11.91
C ALA A 179 12.20 -16.15 13.07
N GLU A 180 12.59 -17.43 12.97
CA GLU A 180 13.50 -18.05 13.95
C GLU A 180 14.90 -17.42 13.92
N ARG A 181 15.45 -17.23 12.70
CA ARG A 181 16.77 -16.66 12.50
C ARG A 181 16.86 -15.21 12.96
N LEU A 182 15.81 -14.41 12.74
CA LEU A 182 15.77 -13.01 13.09
C LEU A 182 15.30 -12.71 14.52
N ARG A 183 14.94 -13.72 15.30
CA ARG A 183 14.51 -13.55 16.70
C ARG A 183 15.46 -12.71 17.56
N PRO A 184 16.81 -12.86 17.45
CA PRO A 184 17.74 -12.06 18.27
C PRO A 184 17.70 -10.56 17.98
N PHE A 185 17.17 -10.14 16.84
CA PHE A 185 17.13 -8.74 16.43
C PHE A 185 15.84 -8.02 16.85
N HIS A 186 14.95 -8.67 17.59
CA HIS A 186 13.72 -8.09 18.13
C HIS A 186 12.88 -7.36 17.05
N MET A 187 12.58 -8.07 15.96
CA MET A 187 11.75 -7.55 14.89
C MET A 187 10.33 -7.29 15.40
N ARG A 188 9.77 -6.12 15.06
CA ARG A 188 8.40 -5.77 15.42
C ARG A 188 7.38 -6.58 14.61
N TRP A 189 7.62 -6.73 13.30
CA TRP A 189 6.88 -7.63 12.42
C TRP A 189 7.68 -8.04 11.18
N LEU A 190 7.23 -9.11 10.55
CA LEU A 190 7.53 -9.50 9.19
C LEU A 190 6.24 -9.26 8.37
N GLU A 191 6.34 -8.59 7.22
CA GLU A 191 5.22 -8.17 6.39
C GLU A 191 5.12 -9.05 5.14
N GLU A 192 3.91 -9.56 4.83
CA GLU A 192 3.56 -10.43 3.69
C GLU A 192 4.12 -11.85 3.74
#